data_3eb1aa3cfeb71d133957eff248cd5faf
#
_entry.id   3eb1aa3cfeb71d133957eff248cd5faf
#
_cell.length_a   1.000
_cell.length_b   1.000
_cell.length_c   1.000
_cell.angle_alpha   90.00
_cell.angle_beta   90.00
_cell.angle_gamma   90.00
#
_symmetry.space_group_name_H-M   'P 1'
#
loop_
_entity.id
_entity.type
_entity.pdbx_description
1 polymer ?
#
loop_
_entity_poly.entity_id
_entity_poly.type
_entity_poly.pdbx_seq_one_letter_code
_entity_poly.pdbx_strand_id
1 'polypeptide(L)'
;MTTPSFEQGPIRPPSEAQSLLVRVIRNCTWNRCSFCPVYKGQRASQRALPEILADLDAMAAAADVLGGVGGSSRDMLRALQDGSVPPVAHQVALFLRGGGRHVFLQDADPCAVRPDKLVAVMQRLRERFPTIDRVTTYGRASTVARRRSEDLRSLAEAGLTRLHLGLESGSDEVLRAVCKGATAEQLVVAGRKALAAGLELCFYVMPGLGGREQSAEHVCGTAEVLRAVAPAAPTERPLVVRLRTTAVAPGTPLTERVAGGAFTLLDDVETAAELRALLDAVGDVPFELRSDHALN
;
A
#
# COMPACT_ATOMS: atom_id res chain seq x y z
N MET A 1 4.96 35.02 -7.26
CA MET A 1 4.86 33.78 -8.08
C MET A 1 4.17 32.75 -7.24
N THR A 2 3.05 32.19 -7.69
CA THR A 2 2.36 31.11 -6.97
C THR A 2 3.22 29.85 -7.03
N THR A 3 3.58 29.30 -5.86
CA THR A 3 4.29 28.02 -5.79
C THR A 3 3.45 26.94 -6.48
N PRO A 4 4.02 26.17 -7.43
CA PRO A 4 3.24 25.15 -8.15
C PRO A 4 2.70 24.11 -7.18
N SER A 5 1.44 23.75 -7.36
CA SER A 5 0.77 22.68 -6.61
C SER A 5 1.01 21.33 -7.25
N PHE A 6 0.82 20.25 -6.51
CA PHE A 6 0.91 18.88 -6.98
C PHE A 6 -0.21 18.01 -6.42
N GLU A 7 -0.52 16.91 -7.09
CA GLU A 7 -1.64 16.05 -6.73
C GLU A 7 -1.23 14.95 -5.73
N GLN A 8 -2.03 14.77 -4.67
CA GLN A 8 -1.86 13.68 -3.71
C GLN A 8 -3.11 12.80 -3.62
N GLY A 9 -2.89 11.52 -3.34
CA GLY A 9 -3.94 10.54 -3.07
C GLY A 9 -4.29 10.46 -1.59
N PRO A 10 -5.44 9.84 -1.25
CA PRO A 10 -5.94 9.81 0.13
C PRO A 10 -5.30 8.74 1.02
N ILE A 11 -4.56 7.76 0.44
CA ILE A 11 -4.07 6.61 1.20
C ILE A 11 -2.56 6.45 1.14
N ARG A 12 -2.02 6.01 2.25
CA ARG A 12 -0.66 5.49 2.43
C ARG A 12 -0.64 4.51 3.61
N PRO A 13 0.31 3.58 3.69
CA PRO A 13 0.49 2.78 4.90
C PRO A 13 1.10 3.62 6.04
N PRO A 14 0.90 3.24 7.32
CA PRO A 14 1.51 3.94 8.45
C PRO A 14 3.02 4.11 8.33
N SER A 15 3.72 3.08 7.81
CA SER A 15 5.17 3.11 7.58
C SER A 15 5.64 4.18 6.59
N GLU A 16 4.75 4.74 5.78
CA GLU A 16 5.06 5.76 4.77
C GLU A 16 4.59 7.17 5.19
N ALA A 17 4.40 7.37 6.50
CA ALA A 17 3.94 8.67 7.02
C ALA A 17 4.91 9.82 6.70
N GLN A 18 6.19 9.52 6.59
CA GLN A 18 7.25 10.47 6.29
C GLN A 18 7.85 10.27 4.89
N SER A 19 7.21 9.48 4.03
CA SER A 19 7.64 9.31 2.64
C SER A 19 7.15 10.44 1.75
N LEU A 20 7.88 10.76 0.69
CA LEU A 20 7.36 11.61 -0.38
C LEU A 20 6.22 10.85 -1.09
N LEU A 21 5.05 11.45 -1.15
CA LEU A 21 3.87 10.81 -1.70
C LEU A 21 3.66 11.25 -3.16
N VAL A 22 3.83 10.33 -4.10
CA VAL A 22 3.72 10.60 -5.54
C VAL A 22 2.53 9.86 -6.13
N ARG A 23 1.51 10.61 -6.57
CA ARG A 23 0.31 10.02 -7.15
C ARG A 23 0.53 9.68 -8.62
N VAL A 24 0.59 8.39 -8.98
CA VAL A 24 0.82 7.92 -10.36
C VAL A 24 -0.44 7.42 -11.07
N ILE A 25 -1.44 7.06 -10.29
CA ILE A 25 -2.77 6.65 -10.74
C ILE A 25 -3.80 7.25 -9.79
N ARG A 26 -5.01 7.50 -10.27
CA ARG A 26 -6.11 7.96 -9.40
C ARG A 26 -7.02 6.80 -9.07
N ASN A 27 -7.32 6.65 -7.78
CA ASN A 27 -8.31 5.73 -7.23
C ASN A 27 -7.96 4.23 -7.40
N CYS A 28 -8.94 3.35 -7.16
CA CYS A 28 -8.76 1.90 -7.21
C CYS A 28 -9.30 1.33 -8.52
N THR A 29 -8.49 0.56 -9.23
CA THR A 29 -8.86 -0.10 -10.51
C THR A 29 -9.99 -1.13 -10.36
N TRP A 30 -10.24 -1.61 -9.14
CA TRP A 30 -11.32 -2.56 -8.83
C TRP A 30 -12.52 -1.91 -8.15
N ASN A 31 -12.30 -1.25 -7.02
CA ASN A 31 -13.25 -0.47 -6.22
C ASN A 31 -14.57 -1.19 -5.84
N ARG A 32 -14.55 -2.55 -5.74
CA ARG A 32 -15.75 -3.35 -5.43
C ARG A 32 -15.70 -4.03 -4.06
N CYS A 33 -14.53 -3.99 -3.36
CA CYS A 33 -14.42 -4.64 -2.04
C CYS A 33 -15.48 -4.12 -1.08
N SER A 34 -16.23 -5.04 -0.45
CA SER A 34 -17.36 -4.68 0.41
C SER A 34 -16.98 -3.95 1.70
N PHE A 35 -15.74 -4.11 2.14
CA PHE A 35 -15.20 -3.50 3.36
C PHE A 35 -14.51 -2.15 3.14
N CYS A 36 -14.18 -1.78 1.90
CA CYS A 36 -13.34 -0.61 1.63
C CYS A 36 -14.17 0.62 1.28
N PRO A 37 -14.14 1.70 2.08
CA PRO A 37 -14.88 2.92 1.82
C PRO A 37 -14.18 3.92 0.90
N VAL A 38 -12.84 3.78 0.72
CA VAL A 38 -11.95 4.88 0.30
C VAL A 38 -12.33 5.52 -1.04
N TYR A 39 -12.70 4.70 -2.03
CA TYR A 39 -12.95 5.21 -3.40
C TYR A 39 -14.37 4.95 -3.89
N LYS A 40 -15.31 4.63 -3.00
CA LYS A 40 -16.70 4.37 -3.41
C LYS A 40 -17.26 5.52 -4.25
N GLY A 41 -17.91 5.18 -5.34
CA GLY A 41 -18.45 6.16 -6.29
C GLY A 41 -17.42 6.82 -7.22
N GLN A 42 -16.12 6.56 -7.05
CA GLN A 42 -15.06 7.15 -7.86
C GLN A 42 -14.52 6.15 -8.88
N ARG A 43 -14.23 6.65 -10.09
CA ARG A 43 -13.61 5.84 -11.15
C ARG A 43 -12.08 5.94 -11.07
N ALA A 44 -11.39 4.82 -11.35
CA ALA A 44 -9.96 4.84 -11.57
C ALA A 44 -9.60 5.57 -12.87
N SER A 45 -8.51 6.32 -12.87
CA SER A 45 -7.95 6.92 -14.07
C SER A 45 -6.43 6.96 -13.99
N GLN A 46 -5.76 6.74 -15.13
CA GLN A 46 -4.33 6.90 -15.22
C GLN A 46 -3.99 8.38 -15.43
N ARG A 47 -2.98 8.87 -14.71
CA ARG A 47 -2.44 10.21 -14.92
C ARG A 47 -1.51 10.22 -16.14
N ALA A 48 -1.45 11.30 -16.90
CA ALA A 48 -0.49 11.44 -17.97
C ALA A 48 0.95 11.57 -17.40
N LEU A 49 1.96 11.05 -18.12
CA LEU A 49 3.35 11.14 -17.64
C LEU A 49 3.79 12.60 -17.42
N PRO A 50 3.52 13.55 -18.33
CA PRO A 50 3.88 14.95 -18.11
C PRO A 50 3.29 15.56 -16.83
N GLU A 51 2.05 15.19 -16.46
CA GLU A 51 1.43 15.64 -15.20
C GLU A 51 2.20 15.15 -13.97
N ILE A 52 2.61 13.86 -13.98
CA ILE A 52 3.35 13.28 -12.86
C ILE A 52 4.76 13.92 -12.75
N LEU A 53 5.41 14.13 -13.89
CA LEU A 53 6.73 14.78 -13.91
C LEU A 53 6.67 16.24 -13.43
N ALA A 54 5.63 16.97 -13.81
CA ALA A 54 5.39 18.33 -13.32
C ALA A 54 5.15 18.36 -11.80
N ASP A 55 4.42 17.38 -11.25
CA ASP A 55 4.27 17.24 -9.80
C ASP A 55 5.61 17.01 -9.10
N LEU A 56 6.49 16.17 -9.66
CA LEU A 56 7.82 15.93 -9.09
C LEU A 56 8.68 17.21 -9.11
N ASP A 57 8.60 17.98 -10.18
CA ASP A 57 9.29 19.27 -10.28
C ASP A 57 8.74 20.27 -9.26
N ALA A 58 7.42 20.31 -9.05
CA ALA A 58 6.77 21.14 -8.04
C ALA A 58 7.17 20.72 -6.60
N MET A 59 7.23 19.40 -6.34
CA MET A 59 7.70 18.85 -5.05
C MET A 59 9.15 19.23 -4.80
N ALA A 60 10.03 19.18 -5.81
CA ALA A 60 11.42 19.58 -5.69
C ALA A 60 11.54 21.08 -5.38
N ALA A 61 10.81 21.94 -6.10
CA ALA A 61 10.77 23.36 -5.82
C ALA A 61 10.29 23.67 -4.40
N ALA A 62 9.28 22.95 -3.91
CA ALA A 62 8.82 23.08 -2.52
C ALA A 62 9.89 22.59 -1.52
N ALA A 63 10.63 21.54 -1.85
CA ALA A 63 11.71 21.03 -1.00
C ALA A 63 12.88 22.03 -0.92
N ASP A 64 13.22 22.70 -2.02
CA ASP A 64 14.24 23.75 -2.06
C ASP A 64 13.86 24.93 -1.16
N VAL A 65 12.62 25.40 -1.23
CA VAL A 65 12.11 26.46 -0.34
C VAL A 65 12.16 26.03 1.13
N LEU A 66 11.64 24.84 1.43
CA LEU A 66 11.58 24.31 2.81
C LEU A 66 12.98 23.99 3.37
N GLY A 67 13.92 23.53 2.54
CA GLY A 67 15.31 23.27 2.90
C GLY A 67 16.10 24.58 3.09
N GLY A 68 15.81 25.60 2.28
CA GLY A 68 16.47 26.91 2.32
C GLY A 68 16.12 27.76 3.55
N VAL A 69 14.99 27.50 4.22
CA VAL A 69 14.58 28.20 5.46
C VAL A 69 15.26 27.66 6.74
N GLY A 70 16.45 27.09 6.64
CA GLY A 70 17.26 26.68 7.78
C GLY A 70 17.00 25.29 8.34
N GLY A 71 16.11 24.52 7.71
CA GLY A 71 15.86 23.10 8.04
C GLY A 71 15.19 22.85 9.41
N SER A 72 14.93 23.90 10.21
CA SER A 72 14.23 23.73 11.48
C SER A 72 12.75 23.46 11.29
N SER A 73 12.17 22.63 12.18
CA SER A 73 10.72 22.37 12.14
C SER A 73 9.86 23.62 12.29
N ARG A 74 10.37 24.64 12.99
CA ARG A 74 9.69 25.93 13.17
C ARG A 74 9.65 26.73 11.88
N ASP A 75 10.76 26.76 11.13
CA ASP A 75 10.84 27.52 9.91
C ASP A 75 10.03 26.87 8.78
N MET A 76 10.04 25.52 8.69
CA MET A 76 9.18 24.78 7.80
C MET A 76 7.70 25.03 8.10
N LEU A 77 7.31 25.04 9.38
CA LEU A 77 5.94 25.33 9.78
C LEU A 77 5.55 26.78 9.41
N ARG A 78 6.44 27.75 9.60
CA ARG A 78 6.23 29.14 9.20
C ARG A 78 6.01 29.26 7.67
N ALA A 79 6.84 28.61 6.85
CA ALA A 79 6.71 28.61 5.39
C ALA A 79 5.37 28.01 4.90
N LEU A 80 4.84 27.02 5.66
CA LEU A 80 3.51 26.45 5.40
C LEU A 80 2.37 27.42 5.81
N GLN A 81 2.58 28.22 6.85
CA GLN A 81 1.57 29.14 7.37
C GLN A 81 1.52 30.48 6.62
N ASP A 82 2.65 31.01 6.19
CA ASP A 82 2.74 32.30 5.47
C ASP A 82 2.48 32.19 3.96
N GLY A 83 2.23 30.95 3.46
CA GLY A 83 1.91 30.71 2.07
C GLY A 83 3.12 30.68 1.14
N SER A 84 4.34 30.64 1.66
CA SER A 84 5.57 30.48 0.86
C SER A 84 5.59 29.19 0.06
N VAL A 85 4.86 28.15 0.54
CA VAL A 85 4.60 26.89 -0.15
C VAL A 85 3.11 26.54 -0.08
N PRO A 86 2.57 25.76 -1.05
CA PRO A 86 1.16 25.35 -1.01
C PRO A 86 0.89 24.40 0.18
N PRO A 87 -0.33 24.35 0.71
CA PRO A 87 -0.68 23.47 1.84
C PRO A 87 -0.34 21.98 1.61
N VAL A 88 -0.41 21.51 0.37
CA VAL A 88 -0.02 20.14 -0.01
C VAL A 88 1.48 19.86 0.23
N ALA A 89 2.33 20.89 0.30
CA ALA A 89 3.76 20.77 0.62
C ALA A 89 4.03 20.33 2.08
N HIS A 90 3.00 20.27 2.94
CA HIS A 90 3.15 19.67 4.28
C HIS A 90 3.77 18.26 4.20
N GLN A 91 3.41 17.47 3.20
CA GLN A 91 3.99 16.14 3.00
C GLN A 91 5.47 16.21 2.60
N VAL A 92 5.88 17.22 1.84
CA VAL A 92 7.29 17.45 1.52
C VAL A 92 8.08 17.82 2.79
N ALA A 93 7.50 18.63 3.68
CA ALA A 93 8.12 18.94 4.96
C ALA A 93 8.28 17.68 5.84
N LEU A 94 7.28 16.80 5.88
CA LEU A 94 7.37 15.52 6.59
C LEU A 94 8.46 14.61 5.97
N PHE A 95 8.56 14.57 4.65
CA PHE A 95 9.59 13.81 3.94
C PHE A 95 11.00 14.33 4.29
N LEU A 96 11.23 15.62 4.24
CA LEU A 96 12.53 16.22 4.60
C LEU A 96 12.90 15.93 6.07
N ARG A 97 11.93 16.06 6.99
CA ARG A 97 12.13 15.71 8.40
C ARG A 97 12.41 14.23 8.62
N GLY A 98 11.89 13.35 7.78
CA GLY A 98 12.14 11.91 7.76
C GLY A 98 13.47 11.52 7.12
N GLY A 99 14.33 12.50 6.78
CA GLY A 99 15.65 12.27 6.20
C GLY A 99 15.68 12.28 4.67
N GLY A 100 14.56 12.53 3.99
CA GLY A 100 14.50 12.72 2.53
C GLY A 100 14.85 11.46 1.70
N ARG A 101 14.56 10.27 2.20
CA ARG A 101 15.07 9.02 1.61
C ARG A 101 13.99 8.11 1.02
N HIS A 102 12.75 8.22 1.47
CA HIS A 102 11.69 7.26 1.15
C HIS A 102 10.61 7.90 0.29
N VAL A 103 10.11 7.16 -0.69
CA VAL A 103 9.01 7.55 -1.58
C VAL A 103 7.93 6.47 -1.58
N PHE A 104 6.69 6.92 -1.60
CA PHE A 104 5.54 6.04 -1.78
C PHE A 104 4.75 6.43 -3.03
N LEU A 105 4.68 5.52 -4.01
CA LEU A 105 3.85 5.71 -5.19
C LEU A 105 2.38 5.41 -4.83
N GLN A 106 1.54 6.43 -4.89
CA GLN A 106 0.10 6.36 -4.59
C GLN A 106 -0.67 6.01 -5.88
N ASP A 107 -1.81 5.51 -5.94
CA ASP A 107 -2.88 5.11 -5.05
C ASP A 107 -2.96 3.58 -4.84
N ALA A 108 -4.20 3.03 -5.04
CA ALA A 108 -4.48 1.63 -4.68
C ALA A 108 -3.82 0.59 -5.59
N ASP A 109 -3.46 0.94 -6.83
CA ASP A 109 -2.89 -0.03 -7.78
C ASP A 109 -1.93 0.60 -8.82
N PRO A 110 -0.82 1.25 -8.39
CA PRO A 110 0.20 1.72 -9.33
C PRO A 110 0.74 0.63 -10.24
N CYS A 111 0.70 -0.63 -9.81
CA CYS A 111 1.07 -1.77 -10.66
C CYS A 111 0.19 -1.94 -11.91
N ALA A 112 -0.94 -1.25 -12.03
CA ALA A 112 -1.74 -1.19 -13.26
C ALA A 112 -1.20 -0.20 -14.31
N VAL A 113 -0.32 0.71 -13.90
CA VAL A 113 0.34 1.67 -14.80
C VAL A 113 1.40 0.94 -15.64
N ARG A 114 1.59 1.36 -16.88
CA ARG A 114 2.60 0.78 -17.78
C ARG A 114 4.00 0.85 -17.13
N PRO A 115 4.83 -0.22 -17.22
CA PRO A 115 6.15 -0.25 -16.60
C PRO A 115 7.08 0.86 -17.07
N ASP A 116 7.13 1.11 -18.38
CA ASP A 116 7.95 2.18 -18.97
C ASP A 116 7.64 3.57 -18.39
N LYS A 117 6.37 3.83 -18.11
CA LYS A 117 5.94 5.05 -17.46
C LYS A 117 6.40 5.15 -16.01
N LEU A 118 6.29 4.06 -15.23
CA LEU A 118 6.78 4.03 -13.85
C LEU A 118 8.30 4.16 -13.79
N VAL A 119 9.02 3.53 -14.73
CA VAL A 119 10.48 3.69 -14.88
C VAL A 119 10.85 5.16 -15.09
N ALA A 120 10.16 5.85 -16.02
CA ALA A 120 10.40 7.27 -16.26
C ALA A 120 10.12 8.15 -15.01
N VAL A 121 9.08 7.82 -14.25
CA VAL A 121 8.78 8.49 -12.97
C VAL A 121 9.90 8.28 -11.96
N MET A 122 10.41 7.04 -11.80
CA MET A 122 11.49 6.73 -10.86
C MET A 122 12.84 7.34 -11.29
N GLN A 123 13.09 7.47 -12.59
CA GLN A 123 14.24 8.21 -13.11
C GLN A 123 14.16 9.69 -12.72
N ARG A 124 13.02 10.35 -12.96
CA ARG A 124 12.82 11.76 -12.56
C ARG A 124 12.93 11.94 -11.04
N LEU A 125 12.41 11.00 -10.26
CA LEU A 125 12.54 11.02 -8.80
C LEU A 125 14.00 11.07 -8.36
N ARG A 126 14.88 10.25 -8.94
CA ARG A 126 16.31 10.23 -8.62
C ARG A 126 17.03 11.49 -9.07
N GLU A 127 16.64 12.06 -10.22
CA GLU A 127 17.18 13.34 -10.70
C GLU A 127 16.87 14.48 -9.74
N ARG A 128 15.63 14.51 -9.21
CA ARG A 128 15.17 15.59 -8.33
C ARG A 128 15.52 15.38 -6.85
N PHE A 129 15.61 14.13 -6.43
CA PHE A 129 15.84 13.72 -5.05
C PHE A 129 16.91 12.62 -5.00
N PRO A 130 18.19 12.94 -5.19
CA PRO A 130 19.28 11.94 -5.29
C PRO A 130 19.52 11.15 -4.00
N THR A 131 18.97 11.59 -2.87
CA THR A 131 19.05 10.88 -1.57
C THR A 131 18.09 9.70 -1.45
N ILE A 132 17.13 9.54 -2.39
CA ILE A 132 16.14 8.46 -2.34
C ILE A 132 16.82 7.11 -2.53
N ASP A 133 16.63 6.23 -1.57
CA ASP A 133 17.10 4.83 -1.59
C ASP A 133 15.97 3.81 -1.50
N ARG A 134 14.72 4.26 -1.20
CA ARG A 134 13.58 3.38 -1.07
C ARG A 134 12.35 3.94 -1.77
N VAL A 135 11.83 3.18 -2.73
CA VAL A 135 10.55 3.44 -3.38
C VAL A 135 9.61 2.28 -3.12
N THR A 136 8.45 2.57 -2.57
CA THR A 136 7.43 1.55 -2.25
C THR A 136 6.11 1.88 -2.91
N THR A 137 5.23 0.89 -3.07
CA THR A 137 3.92 1.09 -3.69
C THR A 137 2.91 0.05 -3.25
N TYR A 138 1.63 0.39 -3.37
CA TYR A 138 0.58 -0.61 -3.36
C TYR A 138 0.46 -1.32 -4.71
N GLY A 139 -0.05 -2.55 -4.68
CA GLY A 139 -0.48 -3.29 -5.85
C GLY A 139 -1.64 -4.21 -5.52
N ARG A 140 -2.47 -4.50 -6.52
CA ARG A 140 -3.45 -5.58 -6.41
C ARG A 140 -2.84 -6.89 -6.86
N ALA A 141 -3.04 -7.95 -6.08
CA ALA A 141 -2.50 -9.28 -6.41
C ALA A 141 -2.91 -9.74 -7.81
N SER A 142 -4.18 -9.53 -8.20
CA SER A 142 -4.68 -9.86 -9.54
C SER A 142 -3.99 -9.07 -10.67
N THR A 143 -3.52 -7.85 -10.39
CA THR A 143 -2.73 -7.04 -11.35
C THR A 143 -1.31 -7.59 -11.45
N VAL A 144 -0.65 -7.79 -10.30
CA VAL A 144 0.74 -8.28 -10.25
C VAL A 144 0.85 -9.70 -10.80
N ALA A 145 -0.09 -10.59 -10.50
CA ALA A 145 -0.11 -11.96 -11.03
C ALA A 145 -0.14 -12.01 -12.57
N ARG A 146 -0.85 -11.08 -13.20
CA ARG A 146 -0.93 -10.97 -14.68
C ARG A 146 0.27 -10.26 -15.31
N ARG A 147 1.08 -9.51 -14.53
CA ARG A 147 2.28 -8.85 -15.05
C ARG A 147 3.30 -9.87 -15.54
N ARG A 148 4.05 -9.54 -16.59
CA ARG A 148 5.21 -10.32 -16.99
C ARG A 148 6.30 -10.18 -15.91
N SER A 149 7.09 -11.22 -15.72
CA SER A 149 8.19 -11.19 -14.74
C SER A 149 9.26 -10.16 -15.12
N GLU A 150 9.48 -9.94 -16.42
CA GLU A 150 10.38 -8.93 -16.95
C GLU A 150 9.96 -7.51 -16.54
N ASP A 151 8.64 -7.22 -16.58
CA ASP A 151 8.11 -5.92 -16.18
C ASP A 151 8.39 -5.63 -14.69
N LEU A 152 8.23 -6.64 -13.82
CA LEU A 152 8.53 -6.48 -12.39
C LEU A 152 10.04 -6.31 -12.14
N ARG A 153 10.89 -7.05 -12.87
CA ARG A 153 12.34 -6.88 -12.81
C ARG A 153 12.76 -5.48 -13.24
N SER A 154 12.24 -4.99 -14.38
CA SER A 154 12.51 -3.61 -14.83
C SER A 154 12.12 -2.56 -13.80
N LEU A 155 11.02 -2.76 -13.07
CA LEU A 155 10.62 -1.86 -11.98
C LEU A 155 11.59 -1.95 -10.79
N ALA A 156 12.05 -3.14 -10.42
CA ALA A 156 13.03 -3.33 -9.36
C ALA A 156 14.39 -2.68 -9.73
N GLU A 157 14.89 -2.91 -10.95
CA GLU A 157 16.09 -2.30 -11.49
C GLU A 157 15.99 -0.76 -11.55
N ALA A 158 14.80 -0.24 -11.89
CA ALA A 158 14.53 1.18 -11.85
C ALA A 158 14.41 1.74 -10.42
N GLY A 159 14.39 0.88 -9.37
CA GLY A 159 14.49 1.24 -7.98
C GLY A 159 13.21 1.12 -7.17
N LEU A 160 12.20 0.45 -7.67
CA LEU A 160 11.13 -0.02 -6.81
C LEU A 160 11.72 -1.04 -5.84
N THR A 161 11.53 -0.84 -4.53
CA THR A 161 12.12 -1.69 -3.49
C THR A 161 11.11 -2.61 -2.84
N ARG A 162 9.85 -2.16 -2.65
CA ARG A 162 8.83 -2.95 -1.95
C ARG A 162 7.46 -2.83 -2.58
N LEU A 163 6.77 -3.97 -2.64
CA LEU A 163 5.33 -4.04 -2.93
C LEU A 163 4.53 -4.29 -1.65
N HIS A 164 3.48 -3.51 -1.48
CA HIS A 164 2.43 -3.73 -0.51
C HIS A 164 1.22 -4.34 -1.21
N LEU A 165 0.93 -5.60 -0.97
CA LEU A 165 -0.19 -6.33 -1.58
C LEU A 165 -1.28 -6.62 -0.55
N GLY A 166 -2.51 -6.27 -0.87
CA GLY A 166 -3.66 -6.66 -0.06
C GLY A 166 -3.96 -8.14 -0.28
N LEU A 167 -3.51 -9.00 0.64
CA LEU A 167 -3.93 -10.39 0.73
C LEU A 167 -5.35 -10.43 1.29
N GLU A 168 -5.58 -9.78 2.40
CA GLU A 168 -6.77 -9.63 3.22
C GLU A 168 -7.23 -10.99 3.81
N SER A 169 -7.43 -12.02 2.96
CA SER A 169 -7.68 -13.42 3.29
C SER A 169 -7.05 -14.32 2.24
N GLY A 170 -6.67 -15.53 2.60
CA GLY A 170 -6.26 -16.59 1.68
C GLY A 170 -7.38 -17.55 1.30
N SER A 171 -8.56 -17.42 1.86
CA SER A 171 -9.74 -18.21 1.49
C SER A 171 -10.45 -17.61 0.29
N ASP A 172 -10.62 -18.39 -0.78
CA ASP A 172 -11.38 -17.97 -1.96
C ASP A 172 -12.85 -17.69 -1.65
N GLU A 173 -13.42 -18.37 -0.65
CA GLU A 173 -14.78 -18.13 -0.21
C GLU A 173 -14.91 -16.76 0.45
N VAL A 174 -14.03 -16.44 1.39
CA VAL A 174 -13.97 -15.13 2.05
C VAL A 174 -13.68 -14.03 1.02
N LEU A 175 -12.69 -14.22 0.14
CA LEU A 175 -12.35 -13.26 -0.90
C LEU A 175 -13.52 -12.96 -1.84
N ARG A 176 -14.30 -13.99 -2.17
CA ARG A 176 -15.50 -13.86 -3.00
C ARG A 176 -16.62 -13.16 -2.25
N ALA A 177 -16.85 -13.53 -0.98
CA ALA A 177 -17.88 -12.93 -0.13
C ALA A 177 -17.67 -11.43 0.11
N VAL A 178 -16.39 -10.97 0.16
CA VAL A 178 -16.05 -9.55 0.29
C VAL A 178 -15.74 -8.85 -1.04
N CYS A 179 -15.98 -9.52 -2.18
CA CYS A 179 -15.76 -8.97 -3.51
C CYS A 179 -14.32 -8.46 -3.73
N LYS A 180 -13.29 -9.15 -3.22
CA LYS A 180 -11.89 -8.73 -3.32
C LYS A 180 -11.37 -8.71 -4.77
N GLY A 181 -11.89 -9.58 -5.63
CA GLY A 181 -11.48 -9.68 -7.04
C GLY A 181 -10.04 -10.17 -7.22
N ALA A 182 -9.65 -11.10 -6.36
CA ALA A 182 -8.43 -11.90 -6.44
C ALA A 182 -8.72 -13.29 -5.86
N THR A 183 -7.93 -14.29 -6.23
CA THR A 183 -7.97 -15.65 -5.70
C THR A 183 -6.71 -15.96 -4.89
N ALA A 184 -6.76 -17.00 -4.04
CA ALA A 184 -5.60 -17.50 -3.31
C ALA A 184 -4.42 -17.83 -4.27
N GLU A 185 -4.71 -18.47 -5.39
CA GLU A 185 -3.71 -18.75 -6.44
C GLU A 185 -3.05 -17.46 -6.95
N GLN A 186 -3.85 -16.43 -7.27
CA GLN A 186 -3.32 -15.14 -7.72
C GLN A 186 -2.46 -14.45 -6.65
N LEU A 187 -2.79 -14.60 -5.38
CA LEU A 187 -1.99 -14.09 -4.26
C LEU A 187 -0.63 -14.78 -4.19
N VAL A 188 -0.60 -16.12 -4.31
CA VAL A 188 0.65 -16.89 -4.34
C VAL A 188 1.50 -16.52 -5.57
N VAL A 189 0.90 -16.48 -6.76
CA VAL A 189 1.61 -16.11 -7.99
C VAL A 189 2.17 -14.70 -7.91
N ALA A 190 1.39 -13.73 -7.43
CA ALA A 190 1.82 -12.33 -7.28
C ALA A 190 2.97 -12.20 -6.29
N GLY A 191 2.86 -12.86 -5.13
CA GLY A 191 3.89 -12.84 -4.10
C GLY A 191 5.21 -13.42 -4.60
N ARG A 192 5.19 -14.62 -5.18
CA ARG A 192 6.38 -15.27 -5.75
C ARG A 192 7.02 -14.46 -6.88
N LYS A 193 6.22 -13.88 -7.77
CA LYS A 193 6.74 -13.01 -8.85
C LYS A 193 7.43 -11.76 -8.30
N ALA A 194 6.85 -11.12 -7.29
CA ALA A 194 7.45 -9.96 -6.64
C ALA A 194 8.81 -10.31 -6.01
N LEU A 195 8.88 -11.39 -5.24
CA LEU A 195 10.11 -11.86 -4.62
C LEU A 195 11.16 -12.29 -5.65
N ALA A 196 10.77 -13.01 -6.71
CA ALA A 196 11.66 -13.41 -7.80
C ALA A 196 12.19 -12.22 -8.63
N ALA A 197 11.51 -11.08 -8.61
CA ALA A 197 11.98 -9.82 -9.19
C ALA A 197 12.95 -9.05 -8.26
N GLY A 198 13.23 -9.55 -7.05
CA GLY A 198 14.09 -8.89 -6.06
C GLY A 198 13.37 -7.84 -5.21
N LEU A 199 12.06 -7.77 -5.28
CA LEU A 199 11.26 -6.83 -4.49
C LEU A 199 11.02 -7.40 -3.08
N GLU A 200 11.04 -6.54 -2.08
CA GLU A 200 10.48 -6.86 -0.77
C GLU A 200 8.95 -6.95 -0.87
N LEU A 201 8.36 -7.84 -0.08
CA LEU A 201 6.93 -8.05 -0.08
C LEU A 201 6.32 -7.79 1.29
N CYS A 202 5.25 -7.00 1.32
CA CYS A 202 4.40 -6.80 2.47
C CYS A 202 2.97 -7.22 2.14
N PHE A 203 2.48 -8.27 2.77
CA PHE A 203 1.07 -8.65 2.70
C PHE A 203 0.26 -7.97 3.81
N TYR A 204 -0.92 -7.48 3.46
CA TYR A 204 -1.93 -7.07 4.44
C TYR A 204 -2.87 -8.23 4.67
N VAL A 205 -3.07 -8.61 5.93
CA VAL A 205 -4.06 -9.60 6.38
C VAL A 205 -5.10 -8.87 7.21
N MET A 206 -6.36 -9.22 7.02
CA MET A 206 -7.48 -8.61 7.75
C MET A 206 -8.11 -9.62 8.71
N PRO A 207 -7.66 -9.67 9.98
CA PRO A 207 -8.33 -10.50 10.99
C PRO A 207 -9.82 -10.15 11.08
N GLY A 208 -10.65 -11.17 11.23
CA GLY A 208 -12.11 -11.04 11.29
C GLY A 208 -12.81 -10.83 9.94
N LEU A 209 -12.08 -10.87 8.80
CA LEU A 209 -12.70 -10.62 7.48
C LEU A 209 -13.69 -11.71 7.05
N GLY A 210 -13.56 -12.92 7.58
CA GLY A 210 -14.50 -14.01 7.39
C GLY A 210 -15.78 -13.90 8.24
N GLY A 211 -15.80 -13.00 9.21
CA GLY A 211 -16.81 -13.05 10.27
C GLY A 211 -16.68 -14.31 11.12
N ARG A 212 -17.62 -14.53 12.06
CA ARG A 212 -17.66 -15.79 12.83
C ARG A 212 -17.87 -17.00 11.94
N GLU A 213 -18.65 -16.83 10.89
CA GLU A 213 -19.11 -17.89 10.00
C GLU A 213 -17.99 -18.53 9.18
N GLN A 214 -16.96 -17.77 8.80
CA GLN A 214 -15.87 -18.20 7.93
C GLN A 214 -14.47 -17.94 8.53
N SER A 215 -14.36 -17.83 9.85
CA SER A 215 -13.09 -17.57 10.54
C SER A 215 -12.09 -18.72 10.35
N ALA A 216 -12.54 -19.96 10.42
CA ALA A 216 -11.69 -21.13 10.20
C ALA A 216 -11.15 -21.20 8.77
N GLU A 217 -11.98 -20.96 7.77
CA GLU A 217 -11.60 -20.91 6.35
C GLU A 217 -10.62 -19.76 6.09
N HIS A 218 -10.87 -18.60 6.72
CA HIS A 218 -9.95 -17.46 6.68
C HIS A 218 -8.57 -17.83 7.21
N VAL A 219 -8.49 -18.47 8.36
CA VAL A 219 -7.24 -18.92 9.00
C VAL A 219 -6.52 -19.93 8.10
N CYS A 220 -7.18 -20.99 7.72
CA CYS A 220 -6.57 -22.08 6.93
C CYS A 220 -6.03 -21.57 5.60
N GLY A 221 -6.87 -20.88 4.82
CA GLY A 221 -6.47 -20.39 3.51
C GLY A 221 -5.37 -19.32 3.60
N THR A 222 -5.42 -18.43 4.62
CA THR A 222 -4.37 -17.42 4.82
C THR A 222 -3.03 -18.07 5.17
N ALA A 223 -3.04 -19.08 6.06
CA ALA A 223 -1.84 -19.84 6.39
C ALA A 223 -1.25 -20.56 5.17
N GLU A 224 -2.10 -21.13 4.30
CA GLU A 224 -1.66 -21.79 3.06
C GLU A 224 -0.95 -20.81 2.12
N VAL A 225 -1.51 -19.62 1.91
CA VAL A 225 -0.87 -18.58 1.07
C VAL A 225 0.47 -18.15 1.67
N LEU A 226 0.53 -17.91 2.99
CA LEU A 226 1.79 -17.50 3.66
C LEU A 226 2.85 -18.59 3.55
N ARG A 227 2.50 -19.86 3.80
CA ARG A 227 3.42 -21.01 3.65
C ARG A 227 3.90 -21.18 2.21
N ALA A 228 3.07 -20.84 1.23
CA ALA A 228 3.44 -20.97 -0.18
C ALA A 228 4.37 -19.84 -0.66
N VAL A 229 4.37 -18.68 0.00
CA VAL A 229 5.09 -17.48 -0.46
C VAL A 229 6.31 -17.17 0.40
N ALA A 230 6.22 -17.23 1.72
CA ALA A 230 7.27 -16.79 2.62
C ALA A 230 8.63 -17.49 2.42
N PRO A 231 8.70 -18.81 2.13
CA PRO A 231 9.98 -19.47 1.86
C PRO A 231 10.75 -18.93 0.64
N ALA A 232 10.09 -18.19 -0.24
CA ALA A 232 10.73 -17.55 -1.39
C ALA A 232 11.36 -16.18 -1.05
N ALA A 233 11.10 -15.64 0.15
CA ALA A 233 11.70 -14.39 0.61
C ALA A 233 13.12 -14.64 1.12
N PRO A 234 14.10 -13.73 0.82
CA PRO A 234 15.44 -13.82 1.39
C PRO A 234 15.40 -13.68 2.93
N THR A 235 16.27 -14.40 3.63
CA THR A 235 16.35 -14.37 5.10
C THR A 235 16.60 -12.96 5.65
N GLU A 236 17.42 -12.18 4.95
CA GLU A 236 17.77 -10.80 5.32
C GLU A 236 16.61 -9.81 5.08
N ARG A 237 15.65 -10.19 4.27
CA ARG A 237 14.47 -9.41 3.93
C ARG A 237 13.24 -10.33 3.91
N PRO A 238 12.79 -10.80 5.09
CA PRO A 238 11.67 -11.73 5.17
C PRO A 238 10.37 -11.11 4.65
N LEU A 239 9.42 -11.97 4.29
CA LEU A 239 8.06 -11.53 4.03
C LEU A 239 7.53 -10.74 5.23
N VAL A 240 6.99 -9.55 4.98
CA VAL A 240 6.28 -8.78 6.02
C VAL A 240 4.79 -9.09 5.94
N VAL A 241 4.19 -9.47 7.05
CA VAL A 241 2.75 -9.60 7.21
C VAL A 241 2.28 -8.48 8.13
N ARG A 242 1.42 -7.61 7.60
CA ARG A 242 0.87 -6.49 8.36
C ARG A 242 -0.60 -6.71 8.61
N LEU A 243 -0.99 -6.67 9.87
CA LEU A 243 -2.37 -6.83 10.30
C LEU A 243 -3.14 -5.50 10.13
N ARG A 244 -4.38 -5.64 9.72
CA ARG A 244 -5.38 -4.58 9.73
C ARG A 244 -6.71 -5.18 10.10
N THR A 245 -7.08 -5.12 11.37
CA THR A 245 -8.33 -5.68 11.88
C THR A 245 -9.54 -5.19 11.08
N THR A 246 -10.46 -6.08 10.82
CA THR A 246 -11.68 -5.77 10.07
C THR A 246 -12.52 -4.77 10.84
N ALA A 247 -12.74 -3.61 10.24
CA ALA A 247 -13.59 -2.57 10.77
C ALA A 247 -14.74 -2.28 9.80
N VAL A 248 -15.92 -2.02 10.35
CA VAL A 248 -17.11 -1.68 9.58
C VAL A 248 -17.13 -0.17 9.35
N ALA A 249 -16.87 0.22 8.11
CA ALA A 249 -16.88 1.63 7.74
C ALA A 249 -18.28 2.04 7.20
N PRO A 250 -18.86 3.17 7.66
CA PRO A 250 -20.15 3.65 7.16
C PRO A 250 -20.17 3.76 5.62
N GLY A 251 -21.31 3.43 5.02
CA GLY A 251 -21.50 3.52 3.57
C GLY A 251 -20.83 2.39 2.77
N THR A 252 -20.37 1.33 3.42
CA THR A 252 -19.87 0.14 2.75
C THR A 252 -20.91 -0.98 2.72
N PRO A 253 -20.90 -1.88 1.71
CA PRO A 253 -21.78 -3.05 1.70
C PRO A 253 -21.59 -3.97 2.91
N LEU A 254 -20.41 -3.97 3.54
CA LEU A 254 -20.17 -4.74 4.76
C LEU A 254 -21.02 -4.20 5.93
N THR A 255 -21.20 -2.87 6.02
CA THR A 255 -22.09 -2.24 7.03
C THR A 255 -23.52 -2.76 6.92
N GLU A 256 -24.02 -2.87 5.69
CA GLU A 256 -25.37 -3.36 5.42
C GLU A 256 -25.51 -4.84 5.81
N ARG A 257 -24.49 -5.66 5.53
CA ARG A 257 -24.48 -7.08 5.89
C ARG A 257 -24.45 -7.29 7.40
N VAL A 258 -23.70 -6.47 8.13
CA VAL A 258 -23.67 -6.52 9.62
C VAL A 258 -25.03 -6.10 10.17
N ALA A 259 -25.59 -4.99 9.71
CA ALA A 259 -26.89 -4.49 10.15
C ALA A 259 -28.04 -5.48 9.86
N GLY A 260 -27.96 -6.20 8.73
CA GLY A 260 -28.93 -7.23 8.33
C GLY A 260 -28.69 -8.62 8.94
N GLY A 261 -27.68 -8.81 9.81
CA GLY A 261 -27.34 -10.09 10.41
C GLY A 261 -26.72 -11.13 9.46
N ALA A 262 -26.31 -10.70 8.25
CA ALA A 262 -25.68 -11.57 7.26
C ALA A 262 -24.15 -11.64 7.40
N PHE A 263 -23.59 -10.99 8.40
CA PHE A 263 -22.19 -11.01 8.77
C PHE A 263 -22.04 -10.70 10.26
N THR A 264 -21.43 -11.60 11.01
CA THR A 264 -21.18 -11.42 12.44
C THR A 264 -19.71 -11.07 12.67
N LEU A 265 -19.43 -9.85 13.13
CA LEU A 265 -18.07 -9.44 13.48
C LEU A 265 -17.53 -10.32 14.62
N LEU A 266 -16.24 -10.57 14.59
CA LEU A 266 -15.53 -11.08 15.76
C LEU A 266 -15.42 -9.97 16.81
N ASP A 267 -15.53 -10.34 18.07
CA ASP A 267 -15.11 -9.47 19.17
C ASP A 267 -13.58 -9.54 19.36
N ASP A 268 -13.05 -8.76 20.31
CA ASP A 268 -11.60 -8.65 20.53
C ASP A 268 -10.98 -10.00 20.94
N VAL A 269 -11.69 -10.80 21.75
CA VAL A 269 -11.23 -12.11 22.21
C VAL A 269 -11.22 -13.12 21.05
N GLU A 270 -12.26 -13.13 20.26
CA GLU A 270 -12.37 -13.96 19.06
C GLU A 270 -11.32 -13.59 18.02
N THR A 271 -11.06 -12.27 17.82
CA THR A 271 -10.02 -11.76 16.93
C THR A 271 -8.63 -12.21 17.39
N ALA A 272 -8.36 -12.15 18.69
CA ALA A 272 -7.10 -12.64 19.25
C ALA A 272 -6.96 -14.17 19.10
N ALA A 273 -8.05 -14.91 19.28
CA ALA A 273 -8.08 -16.36 19.07
C ALA A 273 -7.84 -16.72 17.60
N GLU A 274 -8.46 -16.00 16.66
CA GLU A 274 -8.23 -16.17 15.22
C GLU A 274 -6.77 -15.90 14.83
N LEU A 275 -6.17 -14.83 15.36
CA LEU A 275 -4.75 -14.53 15.13
C LEU A 275 -3.83 -15.61 15.67
N ARG A 276 -4.10 -16.12 16.87
CA ARG A 276 -3.36 -17.26 17.43
C ARG A 276 -3.47 -18.49 16.54
N ALA A 277 -4.69 -18.84 16.14
CA ALA A 277 -4.92 -19.97 15.25
C ALA A 277 -4.19 -19.81 13.90
N LEU A 278 -4.13 -18.57 13.35
CA LEU A 278 -3.38 -18.28 12.13
C LEU A 278 -1.88 -18.52 12.34
N LEU A 279 -1.30 -18.03 13.44
CA LEU A 279 0.13 -18.24 13.73
C LEU A 279 0.45 -19.73 13.93
N ASP A 280 -0.39 -20.44 14.67
CA ASP A 280 -0.26 -21.89 14.87
C ASP A 280 -0.34 -22.64 13.52
N ALA A 281 -1.27 -22.24 12.63
CA ALA A 281 -1.45 -22.84 11.31
C ALA A 281 -0.31 -22.53 10.33
N VAL A 282 0.31 -21.37 10.42
CA VAL A 282 1.48 -21.02 9.59
C VAL A 282 2.70 -21.82 10.03
N GLY A 283 2.87 -22.10 11.33
CA GLY A 283 3.98 -22.85 11.88
C GLY A 283 5.32 -22.10 11.77
N ASP A 284 6.41 -22.83 11.56
CA ASP A 284 7.80 -22.32 11.60
C ASP A 284 8.22 -21.56 10.33
N VAL A 285 7.29 -21.14 9.49
CA VAL A 285 7.62 -20.38 8.28
C VAL A 285 8.07 -18.96 8.66
N PRO A 286 9.25 -18.51 8.24
CA PRO A 286 9.78 -17.20 8.65
C PRO A 286 9.06 -16.06 7.97
N PHE A 287 8.49 -15.14 8.75
CA PHE A 287 7.98 -13.85 8.32
C PHE A 287 8.02 -12.83 9.45
N GLU A 288 7.98 -11.56 9.11
CA GLU A 288 7.90 -10.48 10.09
C GLU A 288 6.43 -10.05 10.26
N LEU A 289 5.89 -10.20 11.48
CA LEU A 289 4.54 -9.75 11.80
C LEU A 289 4.55 -8.31 12.32
N ARG A 290 3.66 -7.47 11.78
CA ARG A 290 3.46 -6.08 12.23
C ARG A 290 1.99 -5.80 12.51
N SER A 291 1.73 -5.17 13.65
CA SER A 291 0.39 -4.73 14.08
C SER A 291 0.47 -3.25 14.48
N ASP A 292 0.74 -2.38 13.50
CA ASP A 292 0.99 -0.95 13.66
C ASP A 292 -0.13 -0.07 13.06
N HIS A 293 -1.28 -0.66 12.76
CA HIS A 293 -2.43 0.08 12.27
C HIS A 293 -3.27 0.63 13.42
N ALA A 294 -3.78 1.85 13.27
CA ALA A 294 -4.54 2.53 14.33
C ALA A 294 -5.87 1.84 14.72
N LEU A 295 -6.32 0.86 13.95
CA LEU A 295 -7.53 0.07 14.20
C LEU A 295 -7.24 -1.34 14.78
N ASN A 296 -5.98 -1.63 15.10
CA ASN A 296 -5.60 -2.91 15.70
C ASN A 296 -5.63 -2.83 17.21
#